data_75823d165d92263d23c20d06e8adcfba
#
_entry.id   75823d165d92263d23c20d06e8adcfba
#
_cell.length_a   1.000
_cell.length_b   1.000
_cell.length_c   1.000
_cell.angle_alpha   90.00
_cell.angle_beta   90.00
_cell.angle_gamma   90.00
#
_symmetry.space_group_name_H-M   'P 1'
#
loop_
_entity.id
_entity.type
_entity.pdbx_description
1 polymer ?
#
loop_
_entity_poly.entity_id
_entity_poly.type
_entity_poly.pdbx_seq_one_letter_code
_entity_poly.pdbx_strand_id
1 'polypeptide(L)'
;MIYTTNPSYHDSLREGEQNMARSSYQKLKLLYIMNFLLQNSDEEHPVTMKQIVEHLDRQGISAERKSIYDDLEALRLFGLDIVHVDAGRFQGYFVAQRTFELPELKLLVDSVQSSKFITHKKTTTLIRKIETLASVHEAQLLQRQVYVKNRIKTMNESIYFNVDEIHNGISQNRKIQFKYFEYTIEKTRHFRKDGKFYVVSPYALTWDDENYYLVAYDSEAGIIKHYRVDKMTEISTTDQERDGKDAFESLDMAVYARKVFGMFSGEEVAVKLRFENRLVGAVLDRLGHDVMLVADGDAHFTVRANVVVSPQFFAWVSGFGPAAQIVAPDEVVRAMAAHIRSVARQYEHIDIDNE
;
A
#
# COMPACT_ATOMS: atom_id res chain seq x y z
N MET A 1 27.91 -9.07 26.84
CA MET A 1 28.97 -8.11 27.20
C MET A 1 28.35 -6.92 27.87
N ILE A 2 28.52 -6.80 29.18
CA ILE A 2 28.00 -5.72 30.00
C ILE A 2 28.99 -4.56 29.86
N TYR A 3 28.58 -3.45 29.25
CA TYR A 3 29.40 -2.23 29.24
C TYR A 3 29.31 -1.59 30.63
N THR A 4 30.34 -1.74 31.40
CA THR A 4 30.55 -0.96 32.61
C THR A 4 30.92 0.47 32.22
N THR A 5 30.00 1.40 32.45
CA THR A 5 30.24 2.84 32.25
C THR A 5 31.24 3.34 33.29
N ASN A 6 32.33 3.92 32.84
CA ASN A 6 33.38 4.50 33.66
C ASN A 6 32.82 5.76 34.38
N PRO A 7 32.85 5.84 35.72
CA PRO A 7 32.31 6.97 36.49
C PRO A 7 32.97 8.32 36.16
N SER A 8 34.21 8.33 35.71
CA SER A 8 34.93 9.57 35.33
C SER A 8 34.42 10.20 34.02
N TYR A 9 33.66 9.42 33.19
CA TYR A 9 33.09 9.93 31.95
C TYR A 9 31.79 10.72 32.23
N HIS A 10 31.07 10.38 33.29
CA HIS A 10 29.87 11.12 33.72
C HIS A 10 30.19 12.46 34.39
N ASP A 11 31.29 12.55 35.09
CA ASP A 11 31.70 13.82 35.73
C ASP A 11 32.28 14.82 34.71
N SER A 12 33.03 14.36 33.70
CA SER A 12 33.50 15.22 32.61
C SER A 12 32.39 15.69 31.69
N LEU A 13 31.30 14.90 31.54
CA LEU A 13 30.10 15.35 30.83
C LEU A 13 29.32 16.40 31.62
N ARG A 14 29.24 16.30 32.95
CA ARG A 14 28.58 17.31 33.79
C ARG A 14 29.33 18.63 33.84
N GLU A 15 30.67 18.62 33.88
CA GLU A 15 31.50 19.85 33.77
C GLU A 15 31.47 20.44 32.35
N GLY A 16 31.37 19.60 31.30
CA GLY A 16 31.20 20.05 29.92
C GLY A 16 29.77 20.61 29.67
N GLU A 17 28.75 20.09 30.33
CA GLU A 17 27.37 20.58 30.25
C GLU A 17 27.20 21.98 30.87
N GLN A 18 27.95 22.31 31.93
CA GLN A 18 27.92 23.66 32.56
C GLN A 18 28.63 24.72 31.72
N ASN A 19 29.49 24.33 30.79
CA ASN A 19 30.27 25.24 29.92
C ASN A 19 29.85 25.19 28.43
N MET A 20 28.89 24.36 28.02
CA MET A 20 28.31 24.49 26.71
C MET A 20 27.53 25.79 26.65
N ALA A 21 28.15 26.74 25.97
CA ALA A 21 27.69 28.11 25.87
C ALA A 21 26.19 28.23 25.69
N ARG A 22 25.53 29.16 26.40
CA ARG A 22 24.13 29.60 26.25
C ARG A 22 23.66 29.64 24.80
N SER A 23 24.56 29.75 23.82
CA SER A 23 24.28 29.76 22.39
C SER A 23 23.78 28.42 21.81
N SER A 24 24.20 27.26 22.35
CA SER A 24 23.74 25.95 21.85
C SER A 24 22.29 25.65 22.29
N TYR A 25 21.93 25.94 23.53
CA TYR A 25 20.58 25.83 24.03
C TYR A 25 19.60 26.80 23.34
N GLN A 26 20.06 28.00 22.98
CA GLN A 26 19.27 28.97 22.24
C GLN A 26 18.90 28.48 20.82
N LYS A 27 19.79 27.73 20.15
CA LYS A 27 19.50 27.13 18.86
C LYS A 27 18.50 25.98 18.98
N LEU A 28 18.60 25.17 20.04
CA LEU A 28 17.68 24.08 20.33
C LEU A 28 16.30 24.59 20.73
N LYS A 29 16.19 25.77 21.37
CA LYS A 29 14.93 26.40 21.78
C LYS A 29 13.94 26.49 20.62
N LEU A 30 14.38 26.99 19.46
CA LEU A 30 13.55 27.13 18.27
C LEU A 30 12.99 25.78 17.81
N LEU A 31 13.82 24.73 17.81
CA LEU A 31 13.39 23.37 17.42
C LEU A 31 12.41 22.76 18.42
N TYR A 32 12.59 23.01 19.71
CA TYR A 32 11.65 22.56 20.75
C TYR A 32 10.29 23.26 20.62
N ILE A 33 10.29 24.58 20.35
CA ILE A 33 9.03 25.33 20.11
C ILE A 33 8.33 24.78 18.87
N MET A 34 9.05 24.61 17.76
CA MET A 34 8.51 24.07 16.52
C MET A 34 7.88 22.68 16.74
N ASN A 35 8.62 21.77 17.34
CA ASN A 35 8.14 20.42 17.63
C ASN A 35 6.91 20.42 18.55
N PHE A 36 6.94 21.26 19.59
CA PHE A 36 5.83 21.38 20.53
C PHE A 36 4.55 21.86 19.83
N LEU A 37 4.65 22.88 18.98
CA LEU A 37 3.52 23.38 18.19
C LEU A 37 3.00 22.31 17.24
N LEU A 38 3.87 21.66 16.47
CA LEU A 38 3.48 20.61 15.53
C LEU A 38 2.78 19.42 16.21
N GLN A 39 3.22 19.05 17.42
CA GLN A 39 2.67 17.89 18.12
C GLN A 39 1.42 18.22 18.93
N ASN A 40 1.31 19.42 19.51
CA ASN A 40 0.31 19.71 20.54
C ASN A 40 -0.73 20.75 20.14
N SER A 41 -0.65 21.31 18.93
CA SER A 41 -1.62 22.32 18.52
C SER A 41 -2.33 21.95 17.22
N ASP A 42 -3.58 22.35 17.11
CA ASP A 42 -4.42 22.39 15.91
C ASP A 42 -5.45 23.51 16.08
N GLU A 43 -6.34 23.73 15.10
CA GLU A 43 -7.32 24.80 15.11
C GLU A 43 -8.26 24.75 16.33
N GLU A 44 -8.61 23.54 16.79
CA GLU A 44 -9.50 23.34 17.96
C GLU A 44 -8.72 23.35 19.29
N HIS A 45 -7.40 23.15 19.25
CA HIS A 45 -6.54 23.04 20.43
C HIS A 45 -5.31 23.95 20.30
N PRO A 46 -5.47 25.29 20.31
CA PRO A 46 -4.34 26.20 20.31
C PRO A 46 -3.57 26.11 21.63
N VAL A 47 -2.24 26.17 21.57
CA VAL A 47 -1.35 26.18 22.74
C VAL A 47 -1.07 27.59 23.20
N THR A 48 -1.18 27.82 24.51
CA THR A 48 -0.94 29.12 25.12
C THR A 48 0.56 29.43 25.27
N MET A 49 0.94 30.70 25.36
CA MET A 49 2.30 31.13 25.69
C MET A 49 2.81 30.48 26.99
N LYS A 50 1.95 30.31 27.99
CA LYS A 50 2.28 29.64 29.25
C LYS A 50 2.70 28.19 29.03
N GLN A 51 1.98 27.44 28.21
CA GLN A 51 2.30 26.03 27.88
C GLN A 51 3.63 25.92 27.12
N ILE A 52 3.94 26.88 26.22
CA ILE A 52 5.24 26.92 25.53
C ILE A 52 6.37 27.13 26.53
N VAL A 53 6.26 28.09 27.46
CA VAL A 53 7.24 28.33 28.52
C VAL A 53 7.43 27.09 29.38
N GLU A 54 6.36 26.50 29.89
CA GLU A 54 6.40 25.28 30.69
C GLU A 54 7.03 24.08 29.95
N HIS A 55 6.82 23.98 28.64
CA HIS A 55 7.45 22.95 27.82
C HIS A 55 8.97 23.17 27.76
N LEU A 56 9.42 24.40 27.50
CA LEU A 56 10.83 24.74 27.45
C LEU A 56 11.52 24.52 28.80
N ASP A 57 10.89 24.93 29.90
CA ASP A 57 11.41 24.71 31.25
C ASP A 57 11.62 23.23 31.57
N ARG A 58 10.71 22.34 31.13
CA ARG A 58 10.89 20.89 31.28
C ARG A 58 12.08 20.35 30.48
N GLN A 59 12.49 21.05 29.42
CA GLN A 59 13.67 20.71 28.63
C GLN A 59 14.95 21.38 29.19
N GLY A 60 14.86 22.08 30.34
CA GLY A 60 15.97 22.84 30.94
C GLY A 60 16.31 24.11 30.19
N ILE A 61 15.39 24.63 29.38
CA ILE A 61 15.60 25.85 28.59
C ILE A 61 14.77 26.98 29.21
N SER A 62 15.43 27.90 29.94
CA SER A 62 14.77 29.10 30.44
C SER A 62 14.63 30.12 29.30
N ALA A 63 13.42 30.62 29.09
CA ALA A 63 13.14 31.59 28.05
C ALA A 63 12.14 32.67 28.52
N GLU A 64 12.43 33.90 28.21
CA GLU A 64 11.53 35.02 28.43
C GLU A 64 10.47 35.05 27.32
N ARG A 65 9.25 35.48 27.67
CA ARG A 65 8.13 35.60 26.73
C ARG A 65 8.48 36.39 25.47
N LYS A 66 9.21 37.51 25.63
CA LYS A 66 9.61 38.34 24.50
C LYS A 66 10.46 37.55 23.50
N SER A 67 11.41 36.78 23.99
CA SER A 67 12.28 35.93 23.15
C SER A 67 11.49 34.83 22.44
N ILE A 68 10.37 34.32 23.02
CA ILE A 68 9.54 33.34 22.37
C ILE A 68 8.73 33.97 21.23
N TYR A 69 8.27 35.23 21.37
CA TYR A 69 7.62 35.93 20.26
C TYR A 69 8.56 36.06 19.06
N ASP A 70 9.82 36.43 19.29
CA ASP A 70 10.84 36.53 18.24
C ASP A 70 11.07 35.16 17.58
N ASP A 71 11.08 34.08 18.36
CA ASP A 71 11.20 32.70 17.84
C ASP A 71 9.99 32.29 17.00
N LEU A 72 8.77 32.65 17.41
CA LEU A 72 7.55 32.37 16.62
C LEU A 72 7.57 33.09 15.28
N GLU A 73 8.06 34.36 15.26
CA GLU A 73 8.24 35.07 13.99
C GLU A 73 9.33 34.43 13.12
N ALA A 74 10.42 33.98 13.71
CA ALA A 74 11.47 33.26 12.97
C ALA A 74 10.93 31.95 12.36
N LEU A 75 10.06 31.22 13.07
CA LEU A 75 9.41 30.02 12.55
C LEU A 75 8.42 30.33 11.43
N ARG A 76 7.71 31.45 11.49
CA ARG A 76 6.86 31.94 10.39
C ARG A 76 7.69 32.27 9.15
N LEU A 77 8.80 32.96 9.33
CA LEU A 77 9.74 33.28 8.24
C LEU A 77 10.37 31.99 7.65
N PHE A 78 10.56 30.96 8.46
CA PHE A 78 11.01 29.65 8.01
C PHE A 78 9.98 28.92 7.16
N GLY A 79 8.68 29.32 7.25
CA GLY A 79 7.59 28.73 6.47
C GLY A 79 6.59 27.92 7.29
N LEU A 80 6.66 27.98 8.64
CA LEU A 80 5.66 27.35 9.49
C LEU A 80 4.46 28.29 9.64
N ASP A 81 3.29 27.86 9.20
CA ASP A 81 2.06 28.67 9.28
C ASP A 81 1.49 28.68 10.70
N ILE A 82 2.06 29.58 11.52
CA ILE A 82 1.64 29.75 12.92
C ILE A 82 0.58 30.85 13.02
N VAL A 83 -0.62 30.46 13.37
CA VAL A 83 -1.75 31.38 13.61
C VAL A 83 -1.88 31.67 15.10
N HIS A 84 -2.15 32.93 15.44
CA HIS A 84 -2.53 33.34 16.78
C HIS A 84 -4.03 33.56 16.86
N VAL A 85 -4.69 32.91 17.81
CA VAL A 85 -6.11 33.06 18.09
C VAL A 85 -6.30 33.72 19.45
N ASP A 86 -7.18 34.70 19.52
CA ASP A 86 -7.64 35.33 20.74
C ASP A 86 -9.18 35.46 20.68
N ALA A 87 -9.88 34.36 20.81
CA ALA A 87 -11.33 34.25 20.70
C ALA A 87 -11.93 33.54 21.92
N GLY A 88 -12.18 34.30 22.99
CA GLY A 88 -12.82 33.79 24.20
C GLY A 88 -12.02 32.69 24.90
N ARG A 89 -12.48 31.43 24.85
CA ARG A 89 -11.79 30.29 25.46
C ARG A 89 -10.70 29.69 24.58
N PHE A 90 -10.64 30.08 23.31
CA PHE A 90 -9.58 29.68 22.38
C PHE A 90 -8.57 30.83 22.32
N GLN A 91 -7.48 30.70 23.11
CA GLN A 91 -6.42 31.70 23.12
C GLN A 91 -5.08 30.99 23.03
N GLY A 92 -4.29 31.31 22.00
CA GLY A 92 -2.96 30.72 21.82
C GLY A 92 -2.52 30.65 20.37
N TYR A 93 -1.59 29.76 20.12
CA TYR A 93 -0.94 29.54 18.84
C TYR A 93 -1.21 28.13 18.34
N PHE A 94 -1.44 28.00 17.03
CA PHE A 94 -1.51 26.69 16.40
C PHE A 94 -0.87 26.73 15.00
N VAL A 95 -0.48 25.56 14.49
CA VAL A 95 0.00 25.40 13.12
C VAL A 95 -1.20 25.12 12.23
N ALA A 96 -1.53 26.07 11.34
CA ALA A 96 -2.70 25.98 10.47
C ALA A 96 -2.45 25.06 9.27
N GLN A 97 -1.34 25.24 8.57
CA GLN A 97 -0.99 24.42 7.41
C GLN A 97 0.00 23.33 7.77
N ARG A 98 -0.37 22.08 7.53
CA ARG A 98 0.47 20.90 7.72
C ARG A 98 0.82 20.27 6.37
N THR A 99 1.84 19.41 6.36
CA THR A 99 2.22 18.64 5.14
C THR A 99 1.07 17.78 4.64
N PHE A 100 0.27 17.24 5.56
CA PHE A 100 -0.94 16.48 5.28
C PHE A 100 -2.11 17.04 6.08
N GLU A 101 -3.25 17.15 5.43
CA GLU A 101 -4.51 17.44 6.09
C GLU A 101 -5.09 16.20 6.78
N LEU A 102 -5.92 16.40 7.82
CA LEU A 102 -6.53 15.28 8.55
C LEU A 102 -7.32 14.30 7.66
N PRO A 103 -8.09 14.73 6.63
CA PRO A 103 -8.75 13.80 5.69
C PRO A 103 -7.76 12.94 4.91
N GLU A 104 -6.62 13.50 4.51
CA GLU A 104 -5.57 12.76 3.79
C GLU A 104 -4.92 11.70 4.69
N LEU A 105 -4.62 12.06 5.95
CA LEU A 105 -4.10 11.12 6.94
C LEU A 105 -5.10 9.98 7.21
N LYS A 106 -6.41 10.27 7.26
CA LYS A 106 -7.45 9.23 7.36
C LYS A 106 -7.38 8.26 6.19
N LEU A 107 -7.28 8.74 4.95
CA LEU A 107 -7.14 7.89 3.77
C LEU A 107 -5.87 7.03 3.81
N LEU A 108 -4.74 7.58 4.29
CA LEU A 108 -3.50 6.83 4.46
C LEU A 108 -3.65 5.72 5.50
N VAL A 109 -4.27 6.02 6.65
CA VAL A 109 -4.55 5.02 7.71
C VAL A 109 -5.47 3.92 7.16
N ASP A 110 -6.55 4.29 6.47
CA ASP A 110 -7.50 3.36 5.87
C ASP A 110 -6.82 2.43 4.85
N SER A 111 -5.96 2.98 4.00
CA SER A 111 -5.20 2.22 3.01
C SER A 111 -4.26 1.20 3.66
N VAL A 112 -3.52 1.61 4.71
CA VAL A 112 -2.64 0.71 5.47
C VAL A 112 -3.43 -0.34 6.22
N GLN A 113 -4.56 0.04 6.82
CA GLN A 113 -5.40 -0.87 7.61
C GLN A 113 -6.13 -1.88 6.74
N SER A 114 -6.65 -1.46 5.59
CA SER A 114 -7.36 -2.33 4.65
C SER A 114 -6.45 -3.27 3.88
N SER A 115 -5.17 -2.99 3.77
CA SER A 115 -4.22 -3.80 3.00
C SER A 115 -4.06 -5.21 3.57
N LYS A 116 -4.35 -6.24 2.76
CA LYS A 116 -4.07 -7.66 3.11
C LYS A 116 -2.58 -7.98 3.06
N PHE A 117 -1.84 -7.22 2.30
CA PHE A 117 -0.41 -7.37 2.07
C PHE A 117 0.44 -7.01 3.29
N ILE A 118 -0.02 -6.11 4.16
CA ILE A 118 0.70 -5.64 5.32
C ILE A 118 0.31 -6.47 6.56
N THR A 119 1.30 -7.03 7.29
CA THR A 119 1.04 -7.79 8.52
C THR A 119 0.38 -6.90 9.60
N HIS A 120 -0.34 -7.50 10.56
CA HIS A 120 -0.95 -6.77 11.66
C HIS A 120 0.06 -5.93 12.45
N LYS A 121 1.23 -6.52 12.78
CA LYS A 121 2.30 -5.84 13.51
C LYS A 121 2.82 -4.60 12.77
N LYS A 122 3.04 -4.75 11.46
CA LYS A 122 3.55 -3.64 10.65
C LYS A 122 2.48 -2.58 10.40
N THR A 123 1.22 -2.97 10.23
CA THR A 123 0.07 -2.06 10.16
C THR A 123 0.07 -1.12 11.36
N THR A 124 0.11 -1.68 12.59
CA THR A 124 0.15 -0.88 13.82
C THR A 124 1.36 0.07 13.86
N THR A 125 2.53 -0.41 13.42
CA THR A 125 3.74 0.42 13.39
C THR A 125 3.64 1.57 12.38
N LEU A 126 3.07 1.32 11.20
CA LEU A 126 2.88 2.34 10.16
C LEU A 126 1.85 3.38 10.59
N ILE A 127 0.72 2.94 11.15
CA ILE A 127 -0.32 3.85 11.65
C ILE A 127 0.26 4.79 12.72
N ARG A 128 1.03 4.27 13.69
CA ARG A 128 1.71 5.12 14.68
C ARG A 128 2.64 6.16 14.06
N LYS A 129 3.31 5.82 12.94
CA LYS A 129 4.14 6.79 12.23
C LYS A 129 3.30 7.84 11.50
N ILE A 130 2.14 7.46 10.93
CA ILE A 130 1.21 8.39 10.30
C ILE A 130 0.62 9.33 11.37
N GLU A 131 0.28 8.82 12.54
CA GLU A 131 -0.22 9.60 13.68
C GLU A 131 0.74 10.72 14.09
N THR A 132 2.06 10.54 13.95
CA THR A 132 3.05 11.59 14.26
C THR A 132 3.04 12.77 13.30
N LEU A 133 2.33 12.68 12.17
CA LEU A 133 2.17 13.77 11.21
C LEU A 133 1.02 14.73 11.57
N ALA A 134 0.19 14.34 12.53
CA ALA A 134 -0.93 15.12 13.08
C ALA A 134 -0.62 15.66 14.48
N SER A 135 -1.50 16.52 15.03
CA SER A 135 -1.47 16.82 16.47
C SER A 135 -1.85 15.59 17.30
N VAL A 136 -1.50 15.56 18.59
CA VAL A 136 -1.93 14.49 19.51
C VAL A 136 -3.44 14.37 19.62
N HIS A 137 -4.18 15.46 19.38
CA HIS A 137 -5.63 15.49 19.41
C HIS A 137 -6.23 14.90 18.14
N GLU A 138 -5.74 15.31 16.97
CA GLU A 138 -6.14 14.76 15.67
C GLU A 138 -5.74 13.30 15.53
N ALA A 139 -4.57 12.89 16.05
CA ALA A 139 -4.10 11.50 16.05
C ALA A 139 -5.10 10.55 16.73
N GLN A 140 -5.80 11.00 17.78
CA GLN A 140 -6.86 10.22 18.41
C GLN A 140 -8.07 9.97 17.49
N LEU A 141 -8.32 10.87 16.54
CA LEU A 141 -9.39 10.71 15.56
C LEU A 141 -9.01 9.69 14.48
N LEU A 142 -7.71 9.52 14.20
CA LEU A 142 -7.22 8.53 13.24
C LEU A 142 -7.41 7.10 13.72
N GLN A 143 -7.41 6.86 15.04
CA GLN A 143 -7.54 5.51 15.63
C GLN A 143 -8.96 4.94 15.57
N ARG A 144 -10.00 5.75 15.32
CA ARG A 144 -11.41 5.38 15.55
C ARG A 144 -12.19 4.98 14.30
N GLN A 145 -11.68 5.13 13.07
CA GLN A 145 -12.57 5.24 11.92
C GLN A 145 -12.62 4.06 10.96
N VAL A 146 -11.72 3.08 10.98
CA VAL A 146 -11.86 1.92 10.09
C VAL A 146 -11.96 0.62 10.86
N TYR A 147 -13.19 0.14 11.00
CA TYR A 147 -13.47 -1.23 11.43
C TYR A 147 -13.23 -2.20 10.25
N VAL A 148 -11.98 -2.49 9.95
CA VAL A 148 -11.67 -3.67 9.13
C VAL A 148 -11.67 -4.89 10.06
N LYS A 149 -12.88 -5.23 10.55
CA LYS A 149 -13.06 -6.34 11.47
C LYS A 149 -12.69 -7.64 10.75
N ASN A 150 -11.70 -8.35 11.30
CA ASN A 150 -11.27 -9.68 10.84
C ASN A 150 -10.71 -9.78 9.40
N ARG A 151 -10.11 -8.70 8.86
CA ARG A 151 -9.45 -8.81 7.56
C ARG A 151 -8.26 -9.76 7.64
N ILE A 152 -8.27 -10.79 6.80
CA ILE A 152 -7.15 -11.72 6.68
C ILE A 152 -5.95 -10.95 6.13
N LYS A 153 -4.89 -10.85 6.94
CA LYS A 153 -3.62 -10.22 6.55
C LYS A 153 -2.56 -11.28 6.33
N THR A 154 -1.57 -10.97 5.50
CA THR A 154 -0.41 -11.84 5.33
C THR A 154 0.31 -12.07 6.67
N MET A 155 0.83 -13.28 6.85
CA MET A 155 1.71 -13.61 7.98
C MET A 155 3.20 -13.53 7.58
N ASN A 156 3.49 -13.18 6.34
CA ASN A 156 4.87 -13.09 5.87
C ASN A 156 5.46 -11.72 6.18
N GLU A 157 6.23 -11.63 7.25
CA GLU A 157 6.90 -10.38 7.66
C GLU A 157 8.06 -9.98 6.74
N SER A 158 8.59 -10.90 5.92
CA SER A 158 9.68 -10.61 5.00
C SER A 158 9.25 -9.89 3.73
N ILE A 159 7.95 -9.65 3.55
CA ILE A 159 7.39 -9.11 2.30
C ILE A 159 7.98 -7.74 1.91
N TYR A 160 8.37 -6.92 2.88
CA TYR A 160 9.06 -5.66 2.64
C TYR A 160 10.43 -5.84 2.02
N PHE A 161 11.20 -6.79 2.60
CA PHE A 161 12.51 -7.15 2.09
C PHE A 161 12.38 -7.77 0.70
N ASN A 162 11.33 -8.55 0.47
CA ASN A 162 11.06 -9.11 -0.84
C ASN A 162 10.80 -8.02 -1.89
N VAL A 163 9.98 -7.02 -1.55
CA VAL A 163 9.69 -5.87 -2.44
C VAL A 163 10.95 -5.05 -2.69
N ASP A 164 11.70 -4.75 -1.64
CA ASP A 164 12.94 -3.97 -1.73
C ASP A 164 13.98 -4.68 -2.59
N GLU A 165 14.16 -5.99 -2.39
CA GLU A 165 15.11 -6.80 -3.15
C GLU A 165 14.71 -6.92 -4.63
N ILE A 166 13.40 -6.99 -4.93
CA ILE A 166 12.91 -6.94 -6.32
C ILE A 166 13.26 -5.59 -6.96
N HIS A 167 13.04 -4.48 -6.25
CA HIS A 167 13.41 -3.15 -6.74
C HIS A 167 14.91 -3.02 -6.97
N ASN A 168 15.74 -3.59 -6.08
CA ASN A 168 17.19 -3.63 -6.24
C ASN A 168 17.57 -4.39 -7.52
N GLY A 169 17.01 -5.56 -7.76
CA GLY A 169 17.22 -6.33 -8.98
C GLY A 169 16.83 -5.56 -10.24
N ILE A 170 15.69 -4.85 -10.21
CA ILE A 170 15.23 -4.02 -11.33
C ILE A 170 16.19 -2.85 -11.57
N SER A 171 16.56 -2.10 -10.53
CA SER A 171 17.40 -0.89 -10.64
C SER A 171 18.84 -1.20 -11.05
N GLN A 172 19.38 -2.34 -10.61
CA GLN A 172 20.73 -2.79 -10.94
C GLN A 172 20.82 -3.59 -12.24
N ASN A 173 19.72 -3.79 -12.95
CA ASN A 173 19.63 -4.64 -14.13
C ASN A 173 20.10 -6.07 -13.89
N ARG A 174 19.70 -6.66 -12.73
CA ARG A 174 20.13 -8.00 -12.30
C ARG A 174 18.95 -8.94 -12.16
N LYS A 175 19.21 -10.24 -12.42
CA LYS A 175 18.26 -11.32 -12.06
C LYS A 175 18.15 -11.41 -10.55
N ILE A 176 17.01 -11.91 -10.10
CA ILE A 176 16.78 -12.27 -8.71
C ILE A 176 16.57 -13.78 -8.60
N GLN A 177 16.89 -14.31 -7.43
CA GLN A 177 16.58 -15.68 -7.08
C GLN A 177 15.71 -15.72 -5.81
N PHE A 178 14.81 -16.68 -5.73
CA PHE A 178 13.94 -16.89 -4.57
C PHE A 178 13.40 -18.30 -4.53
N LYS A 179 12.98 -18.78 -3.34
CA LYS A 179 12.15 -19.97 -3.19
C LYS A 179 10.69 -19.60 -3.20
N TYR A 180 9.85 -20.41 -3.82
CA TYR A 180 8.42 -20.17 -3.96
C TYR A 180 7.62 -21.27 -3.26
N PHE A 181 6.65 -20.91 -2.42
CA PHE A 181 5.88 -21.86 -1.64
C PHE A 181 4.38 -21.73 -1.85
N GLU A 182 3.67 -22.82 -1.55
CA GLU A 182 2.21 -22.90 -1.39
C GLU A 182 1.89 -23.40 0.01
N TYR A 183 0.65 -23.21 0.43
CA TYR A 183 0.18 -23.78 1.69
C TYR A 183 -0.47 -25.15 1.42
N THR A 184 -0.16 -26.11 2.28
CA THR A 184 -0.89 -27.37 2.35
C THR A 184 -2.22 -27.21 3.10
N ILE A 185 -3.04 -28.27 3.12
CA ILE A 185 -4.30 -28.28 3.92
C ILE A 185 -4.03 -28.16 5.42
N GLU A 186 -2.85 -28.57 5.89
CA GLU A 186 -2.35 -28.41 7.26
C GLU A 186 -1.84 -26.99 7.55
N LYS A 187 -1.95 -26.05 6.58
CA LYS A 187 -1.46 -24.66 6.66
C LYS A 187 0.05 -24.54 6.83
N THR A 188 0.81 -25.58 6.43
CA THR A 188 2.27 -25.56 6.37
C THR A 188 2.75 -25.11 4.98
N ARG A 189 3.99 -24.64 4.90
CA ARG A 189 4.59 -24.23 3.62
C ARG A 189 5.12 -25.44 2.89
N HIS A 190 4.68 -25.62 1.66
CA HIS A 190 5.23 -26.59 0.72
C HIS A 190 5.96 -25.85 -0.38
N PHE A 191 7.27 -26.11 -0.53
CA PHE A 191 8.08 -25.42 -1.54
C PHE A 191 7.92 -26.08 -2.90
N ARG A 192 7.63 -25.28 -3.92
CA ARG A 192 7.63 -25.73 -5.32
C ARG A 192 9.04 -26.06 -5.78
N LYS A 193 9.17 -26.82 -6.87
CA LYS A 193 10.46 -27.30 -7.44
C LYS A 193 11.36 -27.96 -6.37
N ASP A 194 10.77 -28.69 -5.41
CA ASP A 194 11.52 -29.35 -4.32
C ASP A 194 12.44 -28.40 -3.54
N GLY A 195 12.02 -27.13 -3.38
CA GLY A 195 12.78 -26.10 -2.68
C GLY A 195 13.95 -25.50 -3.47
N LYS A 196 14.07 -25.80 -4.76
CA LYS A 196 15.05 -25.14 -5.64
C LYS A 196 14.72 -23.68 -5.86
N PHE A 197 15.75 -22.88 -6.09
CA PHE A 197 15.57 -21.47 -6.43
C PHE A 197 14.95 -21.28 -7.82
N TYR A 198 14.04 -20.33 -7.90
CA TYR A 198 13.64 -19.71 -9.15
C TYR A 198 14.65 -18.60 -9.44
N VAL A 199 15.20 -18.53 -10.64
CA VAL A 199 16.08 -17.46 -11.11
C VAL A 199 15.38 -16.77 -12.26
N VAL A 200 15.01 -15.51 -12.09
CA VAL A 200 14.19 -14.78 -13.08
C VAL A 200 14.67 -13.35 -13.25
N SER A 201 14.34 -12.75 -14.40
CA SER A 201 14.60 -11.33 -14.70
C SER A 201 13.42 -10.48 -14.24
N PRO A 202 13.52 -9.71 -13.14
CA PRO A 202 12.41 -8.89 -12.64
C PRO A 202 12.24 -7.66 -13.53
N TYR A 203 10.99 -7.31 -13.91
CA TYR A 203 10.70 -6.14 -14.74
C TYR A 203 9.77 -5.15 -14.08
N ALA A 204 8.72 -5.61 -13.42
CA ALA A 204 7.77 -4.73 -12.75
C ALA A 204 7.17 -5.41 -11.52
N LEU A 205 6.70 -4.57 -10.59
CA LEU A 205 5.75 -4.96 -9.56
C LEU A 205 4.37 -4.41 -9.96
N THR A 206 3.36 -5.25 -9.90
CA THR A 206 1.97 -4.86 -10.13
C THR A 206 1.10 -5.25 -8.95
N TRP A 207 -0.02 -4.55 -8.82
CA TRP A 207 -0.98 -4.76 -7.75
C TRP A 207 -2.28 -5.30 -8.35
N ASP A 208 -2.72 -6.47 -7.92
CA ASP A 208 -3.98 -7.08 -8.34
C ASP A 208 -4.61 -7.85 -7.17
N ASP A 209 -5.93 -7.72 -7.00
CA ASP A 209 -6.71 -8.35 -5.90
C ASP A 209 -6.00 -8.25 -4.53
N GLU A 210 -5.51 -7.04 -4.21
CA GLU A 210 -4.85 -6.72 -2.94
C GLU A 210 -3.55 -7.50 -2.66
N ASN A 211 -2.90 -8.02 -3.70
CA ASN A 211 -1.60 -8.67 -3.60
C ASN A 211 -0.58 -8.02 -4.55
N TYR A 212 0.68 -8.02 -4.15
CA TYR A 212 1.77 -7.70 -5.05
C TYR A 212 2.16 -8.91 -5.89
N TYR A 213 2.32 -8.66 -7.17
CA TYR A 213 2.84 -9.61 -8.13
C TYR A 213 4.11 -9.07 -8.77
N LEU A 214 5.14 -9.90 -8.79
CA LEU A 214 6.30 -9.69 -9.62
C LEU A 214 5.98 -10.14 -11.04
N VAL A 215 6.13 -9.24 -12.01
CA VAL A 215 6.17 -9.56 -13.44
C VAL A 215 7.63 -9.80 -13.81
N ALA A 216 7.97 -11.01 -14.19
CA ALA A 216 9.34 -11.39 -14.50
C ALA A 216 9.43 -12.31 -15.71
N TYR A 217 10.53 -12.18 -16.46
CA TYR A 217 10.86 -13.13 -17.53
C TYR A 217 11.56 -14.35 -16.93
N ASP A 218 11.02 -15.51 -17.21
CA ASP A 218 11.59 -16.82 -16.87
C ASP A 218 12.37 -17.35 -18.07
N SER A 219 13.70 -17.30 -18.01
CA SER A 219 14.58 -17.72 -19.11
C SER A 219 14.50 -19.20 -19.42
N GLU A 220 14.19 -20.06 -18.41
CA GLU A 220 14.00 -21.50 -18.63
C GLU A 220 12.76 -21.80 -19.48
N ALA A 221 11.69 -21.02 -19.25
CA ALA A 221 10.43 -21.19 -19.96
C ALA A 221 10.32 -20.29 -21.21
N GLY A 222 11.15 -19.26 -21.33
CA GLY A 222 11.12 -18.30 -22.44
C GLY A 222 9.90 -17.36 -22.44
N ILE A 223 9.25 -17.15 -21.29
CA ILE A 223 8.00 -16.40 -21.17
C ILE A 223 7.98 -15.47 -19.96
N ILE A 224 7.11 -14.46 -19.99
CA ILE A 224 6.75 -13.65 -18.82
C ILE A 224 5.86 -14.47 -17.89
N LYS A 225 6.20 -14.46 -16.61
CA LYS A 225 5.46 -15.10 -15.53
C LYS A 225 5.14 -14.11 -14.40
N HIS A 226 4.10 -14.44 -13.64
CA HIS A 226 3.69 -13.70 -12.46
C HIS A 226 3.96 -14.52 -11.21
N TYR A 227 4.54 -13.89 -10.22
CA TYR A 227 4.81 -14.50 -8.93
C TYR A 227 4.25 -13.63 -7.82
N ARG A 228 3.43 -14.18 -6.95
CA ARG A 228 2.97 -13.47 -5.75
C ARG A 228 4.13 -13.24 -4.81
N VAL A 229 4.38 -11.99 -4.44
CA VAL A 229 5.53 -11.61 -3.62
C VAL A 229 5.41 -12.16 -2.18
N ASP A 230 4.19 -12.33 -1.67
CA ASP A 230 3.93 -12.92 -0.35
C ASP A 230 4.24 -14.44 -0.28
N LYS A 231 4.41 -15.10 -1.44
CA LYS A 231 4.79 -16.51 -1.56
C LYS A 231 6.29 -16.73 -1.79
N MET A 232 7.08 -15.66 -1.78
CA MET A 232 8.53 -15.73 -1.96
C MET A 232 9.24 -15.76 -0.61
N THR A 233 10.32 -16.50 -0.54
CA THR A 233 11.26 -16.49 0.59
C THR A 233 12.70 -16.59 0.07
N GLU A 234 13.67 -16.25 0.92
CA GLU A 234 15.10 -16.35 0.61
C GLU A 234 15.43 -15.62 -0.72
N ILE A 235 14.82 -14.44 -0.91
CA ILE A 235 15.04 -13.65 -2.11
C ILE A 235 16.38 -12.93 -2.03
N SER A 236 17.08 -12.88 -3.16
CA SER A 236 18.33 -12.11 -3.31
C SER A 236 18.59 -11.77 -4.77
N THR A 237 19.27 -10.66 -4.99
CA THR A 237 19.81 -10.27 -6.30
C THR A 237 20.99 -11.17 -6.66
N THR A 238 21.15 -11.52 -7.93
CA THR A 238 22.24 -12.33 -8.47
C THR A 238 23.25 -11.46 -9.24
N ASP A 239 24.41 -12.04 -9.59
CA ASP A 239 25.39 -11.38 -10.46
C ASP A 239 25.03 -11.43 -11.96
N GLN A 240 23.94 -12.13 -12.32
CA GLN A 240 23.52 -12.28 -13.71
C GLN A 240 22.70 -11.06 -14.15
N GLU A 241 22.95 -10.57 -15.36
CA GLU A 241 22.14 -9.53 -15.97
C GLU A 241 20.76 -10.07 -16.38
N ARG A 242 19.77 -9.16 -16.38
CA ARG A 242 18.43 -9.50 -16.85
C ARG A 242 18.44 -9.81 -18.34
N ASP A 243 17.61 -10.74 -18.76
CA ASP A 243 17.28 -11.07 -20.13
C ASP A 243 15.76 -10.97 -20.36
N GLY A 244 15.32 -11.10 -21.62
CA GLY A 244 13.91 -11.02 -22.00
C GLY A 244 13.36 -9.60 -22.06
N LYS A 245 14.20 -8.57 -22.27
CA LYS A 245 13.82 -7.17 -22.39
C LYS A 245 12.77 -6.95 -23.48
N ASP A 246 13.01 -7.52 -24.68
CA ASP A 246 12.11 -7.37 -25.83
C ASP A 246 10.73 -7.98 -25.53
N ALA A 247 10.69 -9.11 -24.81
CA ALA A 247 9.43 -9.73 -24.39
C ALA A 247 8.64 -8.84 -23.42
N PHE A 248 9.32 -8.08 -22.55
CA PHE A 248 8.68 -7.15 -21.64
C PHE A 248 8.30 -5.85 -22.31
N GLU A 249 9.14 -5.24 -23.15
CA GLU A 249 8.86 -3.99 -23.87
C GLU A 249 7.69 -4.13 -24.84
N SER A 250 7.40 -5.33 -25.33
CA SER A 250 6.19 -5.61 -26.12
C SER A 250 4.90 -5.57 -25.29
N LEU A 251 4.99 -5.51 -23.95
CA LEU A 251 3.85 -5.45 -23.05
C LEU A 251 3.56 -4.01 -22.62
N ASP A 252 2.41 -3.48 -23.00
CA ASP A 252 1.86 -2.29 -22.35
C ASP A 252 1.32 -2.71 -20.97
N MET A 253 2.05 -2.38 -19.90
CA MET A 253 1.73 -2.80 -18.54
C MET A 253 0.36 -2.28 -18.05
N ALA A 254 -0.07 -1.09 -18.51
CA ALA A 254 -1.37 -0.55 -18.14
C ALA A 254 -2.52 -1.33 -18.80
N VAL A 255 -2.32 -1.72 -20.04
CA VAL A 255 -3.26 -2.56 -20.81
C VAL A 255 -3.19 -4.00 -20.31
N TYR A 256 -1.99 -4.49 -20.03
CA TYR A 256 -1.74 -5.86 -19.57
C TYR A 256 -2.44 -6.18 -18.25
N ALA A 257 -2.34 -5.31 -17.27
CA ALA A 257 -3.00 -5.49 -15.96
C ALA A 257 -4.54 -5.56 -16.08
N ARG A 258 -5.14 -4.88 -17.07
CA ARG A 258 -6.60 -4.95 -17.35
C ARG A 258 -7.02 -6.24 -18.04
N LYS A 259 -6.16 -6.80 -18.89
CA LYS A 259 -6.43 -8.00 -19.68
C LYS A 259 -6.32 -9.31 -18.88
N VAL A 260 -5.47 -9.30 -17.84
CA VAL A 260 -5.18 -10.49 -17.02
C VAL A 260 -6.10 -10.54 -15.82
N PHE A 261 -6.91 -11.58 -15.73
CA PHE A 261 -7.80 -11.83 -14.60
C PHE A 261 -7.08 -12.65 -13.52
N GLY A 262 -6.85 -12.04 -12.34
CA GLY A 262 -6.16 -12.70 -11.22
C GLY A 262 -4.72 -13.10 -11.54
N MET A 263 -4.03 -12.36 -12.42
CA MET A 263 -2.63 -12.61 -12.84
C MET A 263 -2.37 -14.02 -13.40
N PHE A 264 -3.39 -14.64 -14.01
CA PHE A 264 -3.22 -15.90 -14.73
C PHE A 264 -2.63 -15.66 -16.11
N SER A 265 -1.57 -16.40 -16.43
CA SER A 265 -0.98 -16.42 -17.76
C SER A 265 -1.84 -17.25 -18.71
N GLY A 266 -1.99 -16.82 -19.97
CA GLY A 266 -2.74 -17.52 -20.99
C GLY A 266 -2.65 -16.78 -22.32
N GLU A 267 -3.33 -17.32 -23.34
CA GLU A 267 -3.43 -16.70 -24.66
C GLU A 267 -4.40 -15.51 -24.60
N GLU A 268 -3.96 -14.37 -25.20
CA GLU A 268 -4.79 -13.19 -25.35
C GLU A 268 -5.75 -13.37 -26.52
N VAL A 269 -7.02 -13.20 -26.27
CA VAL A 269 -8.09 -13.38 -27.27
C VAL A 269 -8.99 -12.14 -27.27
N ALA A 270 -9.33 -11.65 -28.46
CA ALA A 270 -10.36 -10.63 -28.64
C ALA A 270 -11.75 -11.25 -28.46
N VAL A 271 -12.42 -10.94 -27.34
CA VAL A 271 -13.75 -11.44 -27.02
C VAL A 271 -14.82 -10.38 -27.25
N LYS A 272 -16.03 -10.81 -27.62
CA LYS A 272 -17.22 -9.99 -27.58
C LYS A 272 -18.10 -10.47 -26.43
N LEU A 273 -18.41 -9.55 -25.52
CA LEU A 273 -19.24 -9.78 -24.35
C LEU A 273 -20.55 -9.02 -24.50
N ARG A 274 -21.65 -9.58 -23.99
CA ARG A 274 -22.98 -8.99 -23.93
C ARG A 274 -23.40 -8.88 -22.48
N PHE A 275 -23.93 -7.72 -22.08
CA PHE A 275 -24.37 -7.46 -20.71
C PHE A 275 -25.72 -6.74 -20.69
N GLU A 276 -26.48 -6.91 -19.61
CA GLU A 276 -27.62 -6.05 -19.32
C GLU A 276 -27.14 -4.61 -19.01
N ASN A 277 -27.93 -3.58 -19.39
CA ASN A 277 -27.57 -2.17 -19.25
C ASN A 277 -27.21 -1.77 -17.81
N ARG A 278 -27.78 -2.40 -16.78
CA ARG A 278 -27.45 -2.15 -15.37
C ARG A 278 -26.01 -2.48 -14.98
N LEU A 279 -25.30 -3.24 -15.81
CA LEU A 279 -23.91 -3.67 -15.56
C LEU A 279 -22.86 -2.76 -16.19
N VAL A 280 -23.24 -1.63 -16.80
CA VAL A 280 -22.31 -0.69 -17.42
C VAL A 280 -21.20 -0.27 -16.43
N GLY A 281 -21.55 0.10 -15.19
CA GLY A 281 -20.56 0.48 -14.17
C GLY A 281 -19.54 -0.63 -13.91
N ALA A 282 -19.99 -1.86 -13.67
CA ALA A 282 -19.12 -3.00 -13.41
C ALA A 282 -18.19 -3.34 -14.59
N VAL A 283 -18.65 -3.12 -15.82
CA VAL A 283 -17.84 -3.31 -17.03
C VAL A 283 -16.80 -2.22 -17.18
N LEU A 284 -17.16 -0.95 -16.95
CA LEU A 284 -16.22 0.18 -16.99
C LEU A 284 -15.18 0.09 -15.88
N ASP A 285 -15.57 -0.31 -14.67
CA ASP A 285 -14.66 -0.52 -13.54
C ASP A 285 -13.59 -1.59 -13.86
N ARG A 286 -13.96 -2.62 -14.63
CA ARG A 286 -13.05 -3.73 -14.94
C ARG A 286 -12.25 -3.52 -16.22
N LEU A 287 -12.90 -3.06 -17.28
CA LEU A 287 -12.28 -2.96 -18.62
C LEU A 287 -11.74 -1.56 -18.93
N GLY A 288 -12.10 -0.55 -18.12
CA GLY A 288 -11.71 0.85 -18.30
C GLY A 288 -12.78 1.67 -19.03
N HIS A 289 -12.68 2.99 -18.92
CA HIS A 289 -13.62 3.93 -19.56
C HIS A 289 -13.40 4.12 -21.08
N ASP A 290 -12.28 3.63 -21.59
CA ASP A 290 -11.88 3.71 -23.00
C ASP A 290 -12.47 2.62 -23.88
N VAL A 291 -13.19 1.64 -23.31
CA VAL A 291 -13.87 0.59 -24.08
C VAL A 291 -15.11 1.11 -24.79
N MET A 292 -15.31 0.67 -26.04
CA MET A 292 -16.50 1.03 -26.81
C MET A 292 -17.67 0.15 -26.39
N LEU A 293 -18.70 0.76 -25.84
CA LEU A 293 -19.98 0.12 -25.56
C LEU A 293 -20.92 0.34 -26.75
N VAL A 294 -21.55 -0.74 -27.23
CA VAL A 294 -22.50 -0.71 -28.36
C VAL A 294 -23.84 -1.23 -27.90
N ALA A 295 -24.89 -0.43 -28.03
CA ALA A 295 -26.25 -0.84 -27.67
C ALA A 295 -26.67 -2.11 -28.45
N ASP A 296 -27.35 -3.03 -27.77
CA ASP A 296 -27.89 -4.29 -28.31
C ASP A 296 -29.36 -4.46 -27.88
N GLY A 297 -30.23 -3.72 -28.58
CA GLY A 297 -31.59 -3.48 -28.19
C GLY A 297 -31.74 -2.53 -27.01
N ASP A 298 -32.90 -2.55 -26.35
CA ASP A 298 -33.26 -1.61 -25.30
C ASP A 298 -32.70 -1.99 -23.93
N ALA A 299 -32.38 -3.28 -23.72
CA ALA A 299 -32.02 -3.80 -22.40
C ALA A 299 -30.53 -4.22 -22.24
N HIS A 300 -29.79 -4.27 -23.33
CA HIS A 300 -28.45 -4.82 -23.35
C HIS A 300 -27.45 -3.92 -24.10
N PHE A 301 -26.18 -4.16 -23.85
CA PHE A 301 -25.08 -3.63 -24.64
C PHE A 301 -24.03 -4.70 -24.89
N THR A 302 -23.21 -4.50 -25.88
CA THR A 302 -22.03 -5.34 -26.17
C THR A 302 -20.75 -4.53 -26.06
N VAL A 303 -19.68 -5.20 -25.64
CA VAL A 303 -18.31 -4.65 -25.57
C VAL A 303 -17.33 -5.64 -26.21
N ARG A 304 -16.31 -5.13 -26.87
CA ARG A 304 -15.16 -5.91 -27.35
C ARG A 304 -13.97 -5.61 -26.44
N ALA A 305 -13.30 -6.64 -25.97
CA ALA A 305 -12.11 -6.51 -25.14
C ALA A 305 -11.11 -7.63 -25.47
N ASN A 306 -9.84 -7.31 -25.40
CA ASN A 306 -8.79 -8.30 -25.41
C ASN A 306 -8.59 -8.79 -23.97
N VAL A 307 -8.70 -10.09 -23.75
CA VAL A 307 -8.58 -10.71 -22.41
C VAL A 307 -7.74 -11.98 -22.50
N VAL A 308 -7.08 -12.29 -21.38
CA VAL A 308 -6.49 -13.61 -21.20
C VAL A 308 -7.58 -14.58 -20.76
N VAL A 309 -7.88 -15.55 -21.63
CA VAL A 309 -8.91 -16.56 -21.35
C VAL A 309 -8.40 -17.49 -20.24
N SER A 310 -9.08 -17.46 -19.10
CA SER A 310 -8.69 -18.20 -17.90
C SER A 310 -9.92 -18.60 -17.07
N PRO A 311 -9.80 -19.55 -16.13
CA PRO A 311 -10.89 -19.86 -15.19
C PRO A 311 -11.40 -18.63 -14.44
N GLN A 312 -10.53 -17.66 -14.11
CA GLN A 312 -10.91 -16.42 -13.43
C GLN A 312 -11.72 -15.48 -14.32
N PHE A 313 -11.38 -15.40 -15.62
CA PHE A 313 -12.20 -14.68 -16.59
C PHE A 313 -13.59 -15.31 -16.69
N PHE A 314 -13.69 -16.62 -16.78
CA PHE A 314 -14.98 -17.32 -16.77
C PHE A 314 -15.75 -17.11 -15.47
N ALA A 315 -15.08 -17.16 -14.33
CA ALA A 315 -15.69 -16.89 -13.02
C ALA A 315 -16.23 -15.45 -12.94
N TRP A 316 -15.50 -14.46 -13.46
CA TRP A 316 -15.95 -13.07 -13.50
C TRP A 316 -17.22 -12.91 -14.33
N VAL A 317 -17.27 -13.49 -15.54
CA VAL A 317 -18.47 -13.44 -16.38
C VAL A 317 -19.63 -14.20 -15.73
N SER A 318 -19.38 -15.41 -15.18
CA SER A 318 -20.40 -16.23 -14.50
C SER A 318 -20.97 -15.56 -13.25
N GLY A 319 -20.18 -14.70 -12.58
CA GLY A 319 -20.60 -13.98 -11.38
C GLY A 319 -21.80 -13.04 -11.60
N PHE A 320 -22.08 -12.66 -12.85
CA PHE A 320 -23.24 -11.87 -13.21
C PHE A 320 -24.47 -12.75 -13.57
N GLY A 321 -24.36 -14.07 -13.49
CA GLY A 321 -25.43 -15.01 -13.85
C GLY A 321 -25.89 -14.82 -15.29
N PRO A 322 -27.22 -14.83 -15.53
CA PRO A 322 -27.79 -14.70 -16.87
C PRO A 322 -27.62 -13.29 -17.49
N ALA A 323 -27.23 -12.29 -16.69
CA ALA A 323 -27.09 -10.91 -17.13
C ALA A 323 -25.81 -10.63 -17.94
N ALA A 324 -24.91 -11.62 -18.06
CA ALA A 324 -23.69 -11.54 -18.86
C ALA A 324 -23.47 -12.78 -19.71
N GLN A 325 -22.94 -12.57 -20.93
CA GLN A 325 -22.70 -13.66 -21.88
C GLN A 325 -21.48 -13.38 -22.74
N ILE A 326 -20.65 -14.41 -22.99
CA ILE A 326 -19.62 -14.39 -24.03
C ILE A 326 -20.29 -14.71 -25.36
N VAL A 327 -20.18 -13.83 -26.36
CA VAL A 327 -20.86 -13.95 -27.65
C VAL A 327 -19.92 -14.39 -28.77
N ALA A 328 -18.64 -14.04 -28.64
CA ALA A 328 -17.59 -14.44 -29.61
C ALA A 328 -16.21 -14.39 -28.94
N PRO A 329 -15.22 -15.13 -29.49
CA PRO A 329 -15.33 -16.09 -30.60
C PRO A 329 -15.94 -17.45 -30.14
N ASP A 330 -16.36 -18.26 -31.06
CA ASP A 330 -17.04 -19.54 -30.81
C ASP A 330 -16.22 -20.51 -29.94
N GLU A 331 -14.91 -20.48 -30.07
CA GLU A 331 -14.01 -21.30 -29.26
C GLU A 331 -14.08 -20.92 -27.77
N VAL A 332 -14.11 -19.62 -27.44
CA VAL A 332 -14.24 -19.14 -26.06
C VAL A 332 -15.66 -19.40 -25.52
N VAL A 333 -16.68 -19.27 -26.37
CA VAL A 333 -18.06 -19.64 -26.01
C VAL A 333 -18.16 -21.13 -25.65
N ARG A 334 -17.55 -22.01 -26.48
CA ARG A 334 -17.51 -23.47 -26.19
C ARG A 334 -16.71 -23.78 -24.91
N ALA A 335 -15.59 -23.09 -24.69
CA ALA A 335 -14.79 -23.26 -23.49
C ALA A 335 -15.58 -22.84 -22.22
N MET A 336 -16.28 -21.70 -22.27
CA MET A 336 -17.18 -21.26 -21.21
C MET A 336 -18.32 -22.27 -20.95
N ALA A 337 -18.93 -22.77 -21.98
CA ALA A 337 -20.02 -23.79 -21.84
C ALA A 337 -19.46 -25.08 -21.21
N ALA A 338 -18.27 -25.51 -21.57
CA ALA A 338 -17.62 -26.67 -20.96
C ALA A 338 -17.29 -26.41 -19.48
N HIS A 339 -16.79 -25.22 -19.14
CA HIS A 339 -16.50 -24.81 -17.77
C HIS A 339 -17.75 -24.84 -16.89
N ILE A 340 -18.85 -24.23 -17.35
CA ILE A 340 -20.14 -24.22 -16.61
C ILE A 340 -20.67 -25.63 -16.41
N ARG A 341 -20.65 -26.49 -17.45
CA ARG A 341 -21.07 -27.90 -17.31
C ARG A 341 -20.21 -28.65 -16.30
N SER A 342 -18.91 -28.40 -16.26
CA SER A 342 -18.03 -29.04 -15.30
C SER A 342 -18.38 -28.64 -13.86
N VAL A 343 -18.75 -27.39 -13.65
CA VAL A 343 -19.19 -26.88 -12.33
C VAL A 343 -20.60 -27.50 -12.02
N ALA A 344 -21.53 -27.47 -12.94
CA ALA A 344 -22.89 -27.95 -12.73
C ALA A 344 -22.92 -29.43 -12.32
N ARG A 345 -22.08 -30.27 -12.94
CA ARG A 345 -21.96 -31.71 -12.59
C ARG A 345 -21.66 -31.99 -11.12
N GLN A 346 -21.00 -31.05 -10.43
CA GLN A 346 -20.73 -31.21 -8.99
C GLN A 346 -22.01 -31.11 -8.14
N TYR A 347 -23.10 -30.56 -8.69
CA TYR A 347 -24.35 -30.32 -8.00
C TYR A 347 -25.53 -31.12 -8.60
N GLU A 348 -25.31 -31.99 -9.61
CA GLU A 348 -26.36 -32.80 -10.28
C GLU A 348 -27.11 -33.73 -9.33
N HIS A 349 -26.58 -34.01 -8.14
CA HIS A 349 -27.22 -34.85 -7.12
C HIS A 349 -28.13 -34.07 -6.16
N ILE A 350 -28.25 -32.76 -6.33
CA ILE A 350 -29.11 -31.90 -5.51
C ILE A 350 -30.44 -31.74 -6.26
N ASP A 351 -31.53 -32.28 -5.69
CA ASP A 351 -32.90 -32.10 -6.19
C ASP A 351 -33.30 -30.63 -6.00
N ILE A 352 -33.31 -29.87 -7.09
CA ILE A 352 -33.65 -28.43 -7.10
C ILE A 352 -35.18 -28.23 -7.25
N ASP A 353 -35.94 -29.29 -7.54
CA ASP A 353 -37.38 -29.22 -7.89
C ASP A 353 -38.31 -29.26 -6.67
N ASN A 354 -37.83 -29.01 -5.45
CA ASN A 354 -38.65 -29.06 -4.23
C ASN A 354 -38.80 -27.71 -3.50
N GLU A 355 -39.01 -26.59 -4.24
CA GLU A 355 -39.57 -25.35 -3.67
C GLU A 355 -40.66 -24.75 -4.56
#